data_08a0883574d15fab5c57dc3494dbfe4a
#
_entry.id   08a0883574d15fab5c57dc3494dbfe4a
#
_cell.length_a   1.000
_cell.length_b   1.000
_cell.length_c   1.000
_cell.angle_alpha   90.00
_cell.angle_beta   90.00
_cell.angle_gamma   90.00
#
_symmetry.space_group_name_H-M   'P 1'
#
loop_
_entity.id
_entity.type
_entity.pdbx_description
1 polymer ?
#
loop_
_entity_poly.entity_id
_entity_poly.type
_entity_poly.pdbx_seq_one_letter_code
_entity_poly.pdbx_strand_id
1 'polypeptide(L)' 'MKIYTKNGDKGMTSIIGEKGLCKHDERIDAYGTVDELNTYLGLVRSFPFVKKTIYNDVIIDLQKKLFKLGSYL' A
#
# COMPACT_ATOMS: atom_id res chain seq x y z
N MET A 1 3.07 4.02 11.65
CA MET A 1 3.47 4.42 10.30
C MET A 1 2.62 5.57 9.81
N LYS A 2 3.28 6.52 9.18
CA LYS A 2 2.55 7.58 8.61
C LYS A 2 2.28 7.31 7.21
N ILE A 3 1.04 7.39 6.87
CA ILE A 3 0.73 7.24 5.52
C ILE A 3 0.35 8.54 4.99
N TYR A 4 1.07 9.07 4.10
CA TYR A 4 0.79 10.19 3.58
C TYR A 4 1.46 10.83 2.79
N THR A 5 1.05 11.56 2.68
CA THR A 5 0.85 12.74 2.29
C THR A 5 1.53 12.89 1.01
N LYS A 6 1.26 13.86 0.24
CA LYS A 6 1.81 14.09 -1.07
C LYS A 6 3.32 14.11 -1.10
N ASN A 7 3.94 14.51 -0.03
CA ASN A 7 5.41 14.52 0.00
C ASN A 7 5.97 13.11 0.04
N GLY A 8 5.33 12.26 0.82
CA GLY A 8 5.74 10.88 0.90
C GLY A 8 5.54 10.17 -0.42
N ASP A 9 4.41 10.42 -1.05
CA ASP A 9 4.11 9.81 -2.34
C ASP A 9 5.09 10.24 -3.40
N LYS A 10 5.40 11.52 -3.42
CA LYS A 10 6.35 12.05 -4.39
C LYS A 10 7.75 11.49 -4.16
N GLY A 11 8.15 11.39 -2.91
CA GLY A 11 9.45 10.84 -2.58
C GLY A 11 9.61 9.42 -3.06
N MET A 12 8.59 8.60 -2.81
CA MET A 12 8.61 7.23 -3.23
C MET A 12 8.68 7.11 -4.75
N THR A 13 7.85 7.87 -5.44
CA THR A 13 7.84 7.85 -6.89
C THR A 13 9.15 8.30 -7.47
N SER A 14 9.74 9.32 -6.88
CA SER A 14 11.00 9.86 -7.35
C SER A 14 12.11 8.82 -7.25
N ILE A 15 12.19 8.14 -6.12
CA ILE A 15 13.22 7.12 -5.93
C ILE A 15 13.09 6.02 -6.97
N ILE A 16 11.88 5.54 -7.17
CA ILE A 16 11.65 4.46 -8.11
C ILE A 16 11.86 4.92 -9.54
N GLY A 17 11.34 6.09 -9.88
CA GLY A 17 11.36 6.57 -11.25
C GLY A 17 12.70 7.11 -11.69
N GLU A 18 13.31 7.94 -10.86
CA GLU A 18 14.55 8.61 -11.26
C GLU A 18 15.77 7.74 -11.20
N LYS A 19 15.87 6.98 -10.13
CA LYS A 19 17.06 6.16 -9.94
C LYS A 19 16.90 4.78 -10.52
N GLY A 20 15.67 4.40 -10.73
CA GLY A 20 15.36 3.08 -11.20
C GLY A 20 15.65 2.00 -10.20
N LEU A 21 16.20 2.37 -9.05
CA LEU A 21 16.57 1.41 -8.03
C LEU A 21 16.45 2.01 -6.67
N CYS A 22 15.94 1.22 -5.76
CA CYS A 22 16.12 1.44 -4.34
C CYS A 22 17.23 0.52 -3.89
N LYS A 23 17.85 0.83 -2.78
CA LYS A 23 18.73 -0.12 -2.16
C LYS A 23 17.91 -1.36 -1.78
N HIS A 24 18.58 -2.48 -1.75
CA HIS A 24 17.92 -3.75 -1.44
C HIS A 24 17.14 -3.69 -0.13
N ASP A 25 17.73 -3.14 0.92
CA ASP A 25 17.08 -3.05 2.22
C ASP A 25 15.86 -2.15 2.18
N GLU A 26 15.95 -1.03 1.48
CA GLU A 26 14.83 -0.11 1.35
C GLU A 26 13.69 -0.74 0.58
N ARG A 27 14.01 -1.55 -0.41
CA ARG A 27 13.01 -2.25 -1.19
C ARG A 27 12.27 -3.27 -0.34
N ILE A 28 12.99 -4.01 0.49
CA ILE A 28 12.40 -4.98 1.38
C ILE A 28 11.47 -4.29 2.38
N ASP A 29 11.94 -3.16 2.94
CA ASP A 29 11.13 -2.41 3.88
C ASP A 29 9.86 -1.89 3.24
N ALA A 30 9.96 -1.37 2.02
CA ALA A 30 8.80 -0.84 1.31
C ALA A 30 7.80 -1.96 1.00
N TYR A 31 8.29 -3.08 0.55
CA TYR A 31 7.45 -4.22 0.25
C TYR A 31 6.74 -4.70 1.52
N GLY A 32 7.48 -4.82 2.62
CA GLY A 32 6.91 -5.25 3.88
C GLY A 32 5.84 -4.30 4.38
N THR A 33 6.06 -3.00 4.20
CA THR A 33 5.09 -1.99 4.62
C THR A 33 3.80 -2.09 3.81
N VAL A 34 3.92 -2.27 2.51
CA VAL A 34 2.76 -2.42 1.65
C VAL A 34 1.98 -3.69 2.02
N ASP A 35 2.70 -4.78 2.26
CA ASP A 35 2.08 -6.04 2.63
C ASP A 35 1.34 -5.92 3.97
N GLU A 36 1.98 -5.26 4.92
CA GLU A 36 1.39 -5.05 6.24
C GLU A 36 0.11 -4.22 6.15
N LEU A 37 0.16 -3.15 5.36
CA LEU A 37 -1.01 -2.31 5.17
C LEU A 37 -2.15 -3.10 4.52
N ASN A 38 -1.82 -3.92 3.54
CA ASN A 38 -2.80 -4.74 2.87
C ASN A 38 -3.45 -5.73 3.86
N THR A 39 -2.66 -6.26 4.78
CA THR A 39 -3.16 -7.15 5.81
C THR A 39 -4.14 -6.43 6.74
N TYR A 40 -3.81 -5.20 7.13
CA TYR A 40 -4.72 -4.41 7.96
C TYR A 40 -6.03 -4.12 7.24
N LEU A 41 -5.97 -3.82 5.96
CA LEU A 41 -7.20 -3.59 5.20
C LEU A 41 -8.04 -4.86 5.12
N GLY A 42 -7.40 -6.00 5.01
CA GLY A 42 -8.12 -7.27 5.04
C GLY A 42 -8.82 -7.48 6.37
N LEU A 43 -8.16 -7.11 7.46
CA LEU A 43 -8.75 -7.21 8.80
C LEU A 43 -9.97 -6.30 8.91
N VAL A 44 -9.85 -5.07 8.45
CA VAL A 44 -10.96 -4.12 8.49
C VAL A 44 -12.15 -4.67 7.71
N ARG A 45 -11.92 -5.30 6.58
CA ARG A 45 -12.99 -5.89 5.78
C ARG A 45 -13.69 -7.03 6.50
N SER A 46 -13.04 -7.64 7.47
CA SER A 46 -13.65 -8.76 8.17
C SER A 46 -14.74 -8.34 9.16
N PHE A 47 -14.79 -7.05 9.49
CA PHE A 47 -15.83 -6.57 10.39
C PHE A 47 -17.19 -6.58 9.69
N PRO A 48 -18.23 -7.12 10.34
CA PRO A 48 -19.53 -7.26 9.68
C PRO A 48 -20.11 -5.95 9.17
N PHE A 49 -19.93 -4.85 9.90
CA PHE A 49 -20.52 -3.60 9.45
C PHE A 49 -19.84 -3.06 8.20
N VAL A 50 -18.57 -3.40 8.00
CA VAL A 50 -17.86 -3.00 6.78
C VAL A 50 -18.31 -3.86 5.61
N LYS A 51 -18.44 -5.17 5.83
CA LYS A 51 -18.84 -6.09 4.77
C LYS A 51 -20.17 -5.73 4.15
N LYS A 52 -21.04 -5.12 4.93
CA LYS A 52 -22.41 -4.82 4.47
C LYS A 52 -22.56 -3.43 3.89
N THR A 53 -21.47 -2.73 3.68
CA THR A 53 -21.50 -1.36 3.19
C THR A 53 -20.67 -1.21 1.95
N ILE A 54 -20.80 -0.04 1.32
CA ILE A 54 -20.00 0.28 0.13
C ILE A 54 -18.52 0.41 0.50
N TYR A 55 -18.21 0.57 1.78
CA TYR A 55 -16.80 0.66 2.21
C TYR A 55 -16.04 -0.61 1.89
N ASN A 56 -16.73 -1.73 1.86
CA ASN A 56 -16.08 -2.99 1.50
C ASN A 56 -15.50 -2.90 0.08
N ASP A 57 -16.25 -2.34 -0.85
CA ASP A 57 -15.80 -2.21 -2.23
C ASP A 57 -14.65 -1.23 -2.35
N VAL A 58 -14.69 -0.15 -1.58
CA VAL A 58 -13.61 0.83 -1.57
C VAL A 58 -12.33 0.18 -1.08
N ILE A 59 -12.41 -0.61 -0.03
CA ILE A 59 -11.25 -1.27 0.53
C ILE A 59 -10.70 -2.32 -0.41
N ILE A 60 -11.56 -3.05 -1.08
CA ILE A 60 -11.13 -4.03 -2.08
C ILE A 60 -10.33 -3.34 -3.17
N ASP A 61 -10.81 -2.20 -3.64
CA ASP A 61 -10.12 -1.45 -4.67
C ASP A 61 -8.76 -0.98 -4.19
N LEU A 62 -8.68 -0.50 -2.94
CA LEU A 62 -7.41 -0.12 -2.35
C LEU A 62 -6.45 -1.30 -2.27
N GLN A 63 -6.94 -2.45 -1.87
CA GLN A 63 -6.10 -3.64 -1.79
C GLN A 63 -5.54 -4.03 -3.14
N LYS A 64 -6.34 -3.92 -4.18
CA LYS A 64 -5.87 -4.20 -5.54
C LYS A 64 -4.78 -3.24 -5.94
N LYS A 65 -4.92 -1.98 -5.60
CA LYS A 65 -3.91 -0.97 -5.92
C LYS A 65 -2.63 -1.21 -5.14
N LEU A 66 -2.74 -1.59 -3.89
CA LEU A 66 -1.57 -1.92 -3.09
C LEU A 66 -0.85 -3.15 -3.60
N PHE A 67 -1.61 -4.12 -4.04
CA PHE A 67 -1.02 -5.33 -4.61
C PHE A 67 -0.23 -4.99 -5.87
N LYS A 68 -0.80 -4.13 -6.69
CA LYS A 68 -0.13 -3.67 -7.90
C LYS A 68 1.12 -2.89 -7.56
N LEU A 69 1.05 -2.02 -6.56
CA LEU A 69 2.22 -1.28 -6.10
C LEU A 69 3.31 -2.23 -5.65
N GLY A 70 2.95 -3.24 -4.87
CA GLY A 70 3.91 -4.22 -4.40
C GLY A 70 4.63 -4.94 -5.53
N SER A 71 3.95 -5.10 -6.66
CA SER A 71 4.57 -5.77 -7.80
C SER A 71 5.68 -4.96 -8.45
N TYR A 72 5.74 -3.67 -8.16
CA TYR A 72 6.82 -2.83 -8.67
C TYR A 72 8.04 -2.83 -7.75
N LEU A 73 7.91 -3.36 -6.58
CA LEU A 73 8.99 -3.38 -5.61
C LEU A 73 9.75 -4.69 -5.65
#